data_c8a29d9be014e33d4e9c12b8a32fbd78
#
_entry.id   c8a29d9be014e33d4e9c12b8a32fbd78
#
_cell.length_a   1.000
_cell.length_b   1.000
_cell.length_c   1.000
_cell.angle_alpha   90.00
_cell.angle_beta   90.00
_cell.angle_gamma   90.00
#
_symmetry.space_group_name_H-M   'P 1'
#
loop_
_entity.id
_entity.type
_entity.pdbx_description
1 polymer ?
#
loop_
_entity_poly.entity_id
_entity_poly.type
_entity_poly.pdbx_seq_one_letter_code
_entity_poly.pdbx_strand_id
1 'polypeptide(L)'
;MARALNRMHERIALLMSDRTRMLAAISHDLRTPITRLRLRAEFIEDEGNRKRMLIDLDQMRSMLESVLSLLRNDRKIEAVTLVDI
;
A
#
# COMPACT_ATOMS: atom_id res chain seq x y z
N MET A 1 -36.12 10.60 2.35
CA MET A 1 -34.96 10.82 3.23
C MET A 1 -33.99 9.64 3.23
N ALA A 2 -34.44 8.40 3.35
CA ALA A 2 -33.58 7.23 3.35
C ALA A 2 -32.75 7.06 2.06
N ARG A 3 -33.35 7.39 0.91
CA ARG A 3 -32.67 7.29 -0.39
C ARG A 3 -31.52 8.29 -0.54
N ALA A 4 -31.67 9.50 -0.01
CA ALA A 4 -30.60 10.52 -0.07
C ALA A 4 -29.43 10.13 0.81
N LEU A 5 -29.68 9.62 2.00
CA LEU A 5 -28.64 9.12 2.91
C LEU A 5 -27.90 7.92 2.31
N ASN A 6 -28.62 6.99 1.70
CA ASN A 6 -28.03 5.83 1.04
C ASN A 6 -27.11 6.23 -0.12
N ARG A 7 -27.52 7.23 -0.91
CA ARG A 7 -26.67 7.75 -2.00
C ARG A 7 -25.40 8.41 -1.47
N MET A 8 -25.49 9.14 -0.37
CA MET A 8 -24.32 9.72 0.27
C MET A 8 -23.36 8.64 0.76
N HIS A 9 -23.89 7.61 1.42
CA HIS A 9 -23.08 6.48 1.88
C HIS A 9 -22.41 5.75 0.72
N GLU A 10 -23.13 5.52 -0.37
CA GLU A 10 -22.56 4.89 -1.56
C GLU A 10 -21.44 5.71 -2.17
N ARG A 11 -21.62 7.04 -2.26
CA ARG A 11 -20.58 7.94 -2.78
C ARG A 11 -19.35 7.95 -1.90
N ILE A 12 -19.53 8.00 -0.59
CA ILE A 12 -18.40 7.95 0.37
C ILE A 12 -17.66 6.62 0.24
N ALA A 13 -18.37 5.52 0.17
CA ALA A 13 -17.78 4.19 0.01
C ALA A 13 -16.99 4.07 -1.31
N LEU A 14 -17.54 4.60 -2.40
CA LEU A 14 -16.84 4.62 -3.70
C LEU A 14 -15.58 5.48 -3.67
N LEU A 15 -15.64 6.66 -3.06
CA LEU A 15 -14.47 7.54 -2.93
C LEU A 15 -13.38 6.88 -2.09
N MET A 16 -13.73 6.24 -0.99
CA MET A 16 -12.78 5.51 -0.16
C MET A 16 -12.19 4.30 -0.87
N SER A 17 -13.01 3.57 -1.62
CA SER A 17 -12.56 2.43 -2.43
C SER A 17 -11.58 2.86 -3.52
N ASP A 18 -11.86 3.97 -4.22
CA ASP A 18 -10.97 4.51 -5.24
C ASP A 18 -9.64 4.97 -4.65
N ARG A 19 -9.69 5.63 -3.49
CA ARG A 19 -8.49 6.05 -2.76
C ARG A 19 -7.63 4.85 -2.36
N THR A 20 -8.26 3.81 -1.83
CA THR A 20 -7.59 2.58 -1.43
C THR A 20 -6.96 1.90 -2.64
N ARG A 21 -7.66 1.82 -3.76
CA ARG A 21 -7.13 1.27 -5.01
C ARG A 21 -5.92 2.05 -5.51
N MET A 22 -6.00 3.37 -5.48
CA MET A 22 -4.92 4.24 -5.93
C MET A 22 -3.68 4.03 -5.07
N LEU A 23 -3.82 4.02 -3.74
CA LEU A 23 -2.72 3.79 -2.82
C LEU A 23 -2.12 2.39 -3.00
N ALA A 24 -2.94 1.38 -3.20
CA ALA A 24 -2.48 0.03 -3.46
C ALA A 24 -1.70 -0.06 -4.78
N ALA A 25 -2.18 0.60 -5.83
CA ALA A 25 -1.49 0.63 -7.12
C ALA A 25 -0.14 1.35 -7.01
N ILE A 26 -0.10 2.50 -6.34
CA ILE A 26 1.14 3.26 -6.12
C ILE A 26 2.13 2.43 -5.32
N SER A 27 1.70 1.81 -4.23
CA SER A 27 2.56 0.98 -3.39
C SER A 27 3.10 -0.23 -4.15
N HIS A 28 2.26 -0.85 -4.97
CA HIS A 28 2.69 -1.95 -5.83
C HIS A 28 3.73 -1.49 -6.85
N ASP A 29 3.50 -0.35 -7.49
CA ASP A 29 4.40 0.20 -8.49
C ASP A 29 5.75 0.64 -7.88
N LEU A 30 5.76 1.05 -6.61
CA LEU A 30 7.00 1.42 -5.91
C LEU A 30 7.90 0.21 -5.61
N ARG A 31 7.35 -0.99 -5.60
CA ARG A 31 8.17 -2.21 -5.43
C ARG A 31 9.23 -2.36 -6.53
N THR A 32 8.87 -2.04 -7.74
CA THR A 32 9.77 -2.20 -8.90
C THR A 32 11.03 -1.35 -8.77
N PRO A 33 10.96 -0.02 -8.51
CA PRO A 33 12.16 0.77 -8.32
C PRO A 33 12.96 0.38 -7.09
N ILE A 34 12.31 -0.03 -6.00
CA ILE A 34 12.99 -0.49 -4.79
C ILE A 34 13.79 -1.76 -5.07
N THR A 35 13.20 -2.72 -5.77
CA THR A 35 13.90 -3.95 -6.18
C THR A 35 15.09 -3.63 -7.07
N ARG A 36 14.92 -2.71 -8.00
CA ARG A 36 16.00 -2.26 -8.90
C ARG A 36 17.14 -1.60 -8.13
N LEU A 37 16.81 -0.73 -7.18
CA LEU A 37 17.81 -0.08 -6.32
C LEU A 37 18.56 -1.09 -5.46
N ARG A 38 17.85 -2.11 -4.97
CA ARG A 38 18.47 -3.19 -4.20
C ARG A 38 19.48 -3.97 -5.04
N LEU A 39 19.14 -4.30 -6.27
CA LEU A 39 20.04 -4.97 -7.19
C LEU A 39 21.27 -4.12 -7.48
N ARG A 40 21.09 -2.81 -7.68
CA ARG A 40 22.21 -1.88 -7.88
C ARG A 40 23.08 -1.75 -6.65
N ALA A 41 22.50 -1.77 -5.47
CA ALA A 41 23.23 -1.68 -4.21
C ALA A 41 24.17 -2.86 -4.00
N GLU A 42 23.84 -4.03 -4.53
CA GLU A 42 24.70 -5.21 -4.45
C GLU A 42 26.03 -5.04 -5.20
N PHE A 43 26.10 -4.11 -6.16
CA PHE A 43 27.31 -3.79 -6.90
C PHE A 43 28.18 -2.71 -6.26
N ILE A 44 27.78 -2.18 -5.11
CA ILE A 44 28.59 -1.20 -4.38
C ILE A 44 29.83 -1.90 -3.82
N GLU A 45 31.02 -1.37 -4.15
CA GLU A 45 32.30 -1.98 -3.78
C GLU A 45 32.60 -1.85 -2.28
N ASP A 46 32.23 -0.70 -1.68
CA ASP A 46 32.43 -0.48 -0.25
C ASP A 46 31.43 -1.31 0.55
N GLU A 47 31.93 -2.28 1.30
CA GLU A 47 31.11 -3.20 2.08
C GLU A 47 30.23 -2.49 3.12
N GLY A 48 30.76 -1.47 3.79
CA GLY A 48 30.01 -0.71 4.79
C GLY A 48 28.83 0.04 4.16
N ASN A 49 29.07 0.73 3.04
CA ASN A 49 28.02 1.45 2.30
C ASN A 49 27.00 0.50 1.69
N ARG A 50 27.47 -0.63 1.17
CA ARG A 50 26.57 -1.65 0.63
C ARG A 50 25.61 -2.17 1.68
N LYS A 51 26.08 -2.52 2.86
CA LYS A 51 25.24 -2.99 3.96
C LYS A 51 24.22 -1.95 4.40
N ARG A 52 24.64 -0.70 4.55
CA ARG A 52 23.73 0.40 4.94
C ARG A 52 22.64 0.61 3.91
N MET A 53 23.00 0.60 2.64
CA MET A 53 22.04 0.78 1.55
C MET A 53 21.04 -0.37 1.51
N LEU A 54 21.49 -1.60 1.66
CA LEU A 54 20.61 -2.77 1.67
C LEU A 54 19.66 -2.75 2.87
N ILE A 55 20.13 -2.34 4.05
CA ILE A 55 19.30 -2.19 5.23
C ILE A 55 18.20 -1.14 4.99
N ASP A 56 18.58 0.01 4.44
CA ASP A 56 17.62 1.10 4.17
C ASP A 56 16.58 0.67 3.15
N LEU A 57 16.97 -0.03 2.10
CA LEU A 57 16.06 -0.53 1.09
C LEU A 57 15.12 -1.61 1.64
N ASP A 58 15.62 -2.48 2.51
CA ASP A 58 14.80 -3.47 3.18
C ASP A 58 13.76 -2.82 4.11
N GLN A 59 14.13 -1.74 4.81
CA GLN A 59 13.18 -0.97 5.62
C GLN A 59 12.09 -0.34 4.76
N MET A 60 12.45 0.25 3.63
CA MET A 60 11.48 0.82 2.68
C MET A 60 10.51 -0.25 2.19
N ARG A 61 11.04 -1.42 1.84
CA ARG A 61 10.22 -2.55 1.41
C ARG A 61 9.25 -3.00 2.50
N SER A 62 9.72 -3.10 3.74
CA SER A 62 8.88 -3.46 4.88
C SER A 62 7.76 -2.45 5.11
N MET A 63 8.06 -1.16 5.00
CA MET A 63 7.05 -0.10 5.12
C MET A 63 5.98 -0.23 4.05
N LEU A 64 6.37 -0.48 2.80
CA LEU A 64 5.42 -0.70 1.71
C LEU A 64 4.54 -1.92 1.94
N GLU A 65 5.12 -3.02 2.39
CA GLU A 65 4.37 -4.24 2.72
C GLU A 65 3.36 -3.98 3.85
N SER A 66 3.74 -3.20 4.85
CA SER A 66 2.85 -2.81 5.94
C SER A 66 1.67 -1.99 5.44
N VAL A 67 1.92 -1.01 4.56
CA VAL A 67 0.85 -0.20 3.95
C VAL A 67 -0.09 -1.07 3.14
N LEU A 68 0.44 -1.96 2.30
CA LEU A 68 -0.38 -2.87 1.50
C LEU A 68 -1.21 -3.82 2.36
N SER A 69 -0.65 -4.29 3.47
CA SER A 69 -1.35 -5.14 4.43
C SER A 69 -2.51 -4.40 5.09
N LEU A 70 -2.28 -3.15 5.53
CA LEU A 70 -3.32 -2.31 6.10
C LEU A 70 -4.46 -2.06 5.11
N LEU A 71 -4.14 -1.76 3.87
CA LEU A 71 -5.14 -1.52 2.83
C LEU A 71 -5.98 -2.77 2.55
N ARG A 72 -5.37 -3.94 2.56
CA ARG A 72 -6.08 -5.20 2.41
C ARG A 72 -7.02 -5.50 3.58
N ASN A 73 -6.56 -5.23 4.80
CA ASN A 73 -7.36 -5.42 6.00
C ASN A 73 -8.55 -4.46 6.05
N ASP A 74 -8.36 -3.20 5.70
CA ASP A 74 -9.43 -2.23 5.62
C ASP A 74 -10.51 -2.66 4.61
N ARG A 75 -10.09 -3.21 3.48
CA ARG A 75 -11.03 -3.75 2.49
C ARG A 75 -11.85 -4.90 3.03
N LYS A 76 -11.23 -5.81 3.80
CA LYS A 76 -11.94 -6.92 4.43
C LYS A 76 -12.94 -6.44 5.48
N ILE A 77 -12.55 -5.46 6.29
CA ILE A 77 -13.41 -4.87 7.31
C ILE A 77 -14.60 -4.17 6.65
N GLU A 78 -14.39 -3.39 5.60
CA GLU A 78 -15.44 -2.74 4.85
C GLU A 78 -16.42 -3.76 4.23
N ALA A 79 -15.90 -4.82 3.63
CA ALA A 79 -16.71 -5.88 3.05
C ALA A 79 -17.57 -6.58 4.09
N VAL A 80 -17.02 -6.87 5.27
CA VAL A 80 -17.75 -7.48 6.39
C VAL A 80 -18.83 -6.54 6.92
N THR A 81 -18.50 -5.26 7.06
CA THR A 81 -19.44 -4.24 7.55
C THR A 81 -20.62 -4.05 6.58
N LEU A 82 -20.36 -4.10 5.28
CA LEU A 82 -21.41 -3.99 4.26
C LEU A 82 -22.32 -5.22 4.21
N VAL A 83 -21.78 -6.39 4.52
CA VAL A 83 -22.56 -7.65 4.51
C VAL A 83 -23.45 -7.78 5.75
N ASP A 84 -23.07 -7.18 6.87
CA ASP A 84 -23.83 -7.25 8.13
C ASP A 84 -25.03 -6.30 8.18
N ILE A 85 -25.24 -5.50 7.18
CA ILE A 85 -26.39 -4.61 7.08
C ILE A 85 -27.46 -5.24 6.20
#